data_05ccb08e08890f26393ed52e4d69dbff
#
_entry.id   05ccb08e08890f26393ed52e4d69dbff
#
_cell.length_a   1.000
_cell.length_b   1.000
_cell.length_c   1.000
_cell.angle_alpha   90.00
_cell.angle_beta   90.00
_cell.angle_gamma   90.00
#
_symmetry.space_group_name_H-M   'P 1'
#
loop_
_entity.id
_entity.type
_entity.pdbx_description
1 polymer ?
#
loop_
_entity_poly.entity_id
_entity_poly.type
_entity_poly.pdbx_seq_one_letter_code
_entity_poly.pdbx_strand_id
1 'polypeptide(L)'
;YFVFLFVFHRWNCNQSDKEPVDEEDADPAINPHSSYLEEEESGGNTSSGPAFPVLANYAPAFPGAVGYGRNADGARGSNNREIYVVTNLNNSGAGSLRDAVSQANRIVVFNVSGVIDLNKEVLVFKDNQTVLFQTAPGDGIELYNGRTSSTNANNLIVRYMRMRTGRQVSGSDNIDAGGAAYGHDQIYDHCSFTWGTDECFSLNNDKQPKGLYNITLQNSILGQGCQNHSCGGLVQTSDKEGVTVFRNLFIDNK
;
A
#
# COMPACT_ATOMS: atom_id res chain seq x y z
N TYR A 1 22.92 2.79 2.90
CA TYR A 1 21.46 2.81 2.79
C TYR A 1 21.09 3.85 1.75
N PHE A 2 20.63 3.42 0.56
CA PHE A 2 20.15 4.33 -0.47
C PHE A 2 18.65 4.55 -0.25
N VAL A 3 18.30 5.74 0.22
CA VAL A 3 16.93 6.22 0.18
C VAL A 3 16.73 6.83 -1.21
N PHE A 4 16.03 6.14 -2.09
CA PHE A 4 15.59 6.74 -3.34
C PHE A 4 14.40 7.64 -3.03
N LEU A 5 14.67 8.94 -2.94
CA LEU A 5 13.63 9.96 -2.99
C LEU A 5 13.31 10.17 -4.48
N PHE A 6 12.31 9.47 -4.97
CA PHE A 6 11.81 9.73 -6.31
C PHE A 6 10.90 10.97 -6.25
N VAL A 7 11.40 12.09 -6.71
CA VAL A 7 10.55 13.20 -7.12
C VAL A 7 10.02 12.85 -8.50
N PHE A 8 8.83 12.30 -8.57
CA PHE A 8 8.22 11.94 -9.84
C PHE A 8 7.66 13.18 -10.54
N HIS A 9 8.33 13.64 -11.57
CA HIS A 9 7.69 14.34 -12.66
C HIS A 9 6.95 13.30 -13.51
N ARG A 10 5.69 13.56 -13.82
CA ARG A 10 4.79 12.83 -14.71
C ARG A 10 5.50 11.73 -15.52
N TRP A 11 5.40 10.49 -15.08
CA TRP A 11 5.67 9.37 -15.96
C TRP A 11 4.43 9.13 -16.83
N ASN A 12 4.57 9.52 -18.10
CA ASN A 12 3.53 9.29 -19.08
C ASN A 12 3.76 7.89 -19.66
N CYS A 13 2.87 6.96 -19.43
CA CYS A 13 2.91 5.60 -19.97
C CYS A 13 2.73 5.53 -21.51
N ASN A 14 2.88 6.64 -22.23
CA ASN A 14 2.81 6.72 -23.69
C ASN A 14 4.20 6.91 -24.30
N GLN A 15 5.07 5.91 -24.23
CA GLN A 15 6.20 5.80 -25.15
C GLN A 15 6.27 4.40 -25.74
N SER A 16 5.83 4.32 -26.99
CA SER A 16 6.18 3.26 -27.92
C SER A 16 7.54 3.61 -28.51
N ASP A 17 8.62 3.19 -27.89
CA ASP A 17 9.92 3.14 -28.56
C ASP A 17 10.62 1.85 -28.16
N LYS A 18 10.65 0.94 -29.13
CA LYS A 18 11.47 -0.26 -29.09
C LYS A 18 12.87 0.12 -29.49
N GLU A 19 13.80 0.12 -28.55
CA GLU A 19 15.21 -0.04 -28.89
C GLU A 19 15.61 -1.51 -28.74
N PRO A 20 16.51 -2.01 -29.61
CA PRO A 20 16.94 -3.39 -29.57
C PRO A 20 17.90 -3.61 -28.39
N VAL A 21 17.67 -4.72 -27.68
CA VAL A 21 18.55 -5.18 -26.60
C VAL A 21 19.73 -5.89 -27.24
N ASP A 22 20.93 -5.35 -27.09
CA ASP A 22 22.17 -6.05 -27.40
C ASP A 22 22.43 -7.12 -26.33
N GLU A 23 22.49 -8.38 -26.77
CA GLU A 23 23.00 -9.48 -25.96
C GLU A 23 24.51 -9.38 -25.87
N GLU A 24 25.02 -9.01 -24.68
CA GLU A 24 26.34 -9.45 -24.17
C GLU A 24 26.54 -8.82 -22.79
N ASP A 25 26.39 -9.66 -21.73
CA ASP A 25 27.34 -9.72 -20.62
C ASP A 25 26.77 -10.69 -19.55
N ALA A 26 27.31 -11.88 -19.57
CA ALA A 26 27.10 -12.87 -18.52
C ALA A 26 27.94 -12.51 -17.30
N ASP A 27 27.32 -12.12 -16.21
CA ASP A 27 27.96 -11.84 -14.93
C ASP A 27 28.11 -13.12 -14.07
N PRO A 28 29.27 -13.32 -13.42
CA PRO A 28 29.59 -14.61 -12.77
C PRO A 28 28.91 -14.76 -11.41
N ALA A 29 28.38 -15.93 -11.20
CA ALA A 29 28.02 -16.65 -9.97
C ALA A 29 27.93 -15.84 -8.66
N ILE A 30 26.72 -15.55 -8.23
CA ILE A 30 26.41 -15.11 -6.86
C ILE A 30 26.56 -16.30 -5.89
N ASN A 31 27.48 -16.17 -4.94
CA ASN A 31 27.72 -17.11 -3.86
C ASN A 31 26.62 -17.00 -2.80
N PRO A 32 25.87 -18.08 -2.44
CA PRO A 32 24.72 -18.01 -1.55
C PRO A 32 25.04 -18.11 -0.05
N HIS A 33 26.23 -17.74 0.38
CA HIS A 33 26.58 -17.72 1.80
C HIS A 33 27.20 -16.38 2.23
N SER A 34 26.34 -15.42 2.58
CA SER A 34 26.73 -14.33 3.47
C SER A 34 25.82 -14.38 4.70
N SER A 35 26.42 -14.77 5.81
CA SER A 35 25.86 -14.71 7.15
C SER A 35 25.49 -13.26 7.49
N TYR A 36 24.23 -13.02 7.80
CA TYR A 36 23.81 -11.77 8.42
C TYR A 36 24.34 -11.73 9.84
N LEU A 37 25.33 -10.88 10.08
CA LEU A 37 25.75 -10.51 11.41
C LEU A 37 24.76 -9.47 11.93
N GLU A 38 24.13 -9.76 13.05
CA GLU A 38 23.42 -8.77 13.86
C GLU A 38 24.47 -7.82 14.43
N GLU A 39 24.54 -6.58 13.94
CA GLU A 39 25.30 -5.53 14.58
C GLU A 39 24.43 -4.83 15.62
N GLU A 40 24.81 -4.99 16.88
CA GLU A 40 24.32 -4.17 17.98
C GLU A 40 24.78 -2.72 17.75
N GLU A 41 23.83 -1.79 17.64
CA GLU A 41 24.11 -0.37 17.55
C GLU A 41 24.65 0.17 18.87
N SER A 42 25.94 0.37 18.93
CA SER A 42 26.56 1.30 19.87
C SER A 42 27.09 2.52 19.13
N GLY A 43 26.46 3.66 19.38
CA GLY A 43 27.13 4.96 19.36
C GLY A 43 27.44 5.62 18.02
N GLY A 44 26.67 6.65 17.73
CA GLY A 44 27.19 7.87 17.09
C GLY A 44 27.50 7.81 15.59
N ASN A 45 26.51 8.13 14.75
CA ASN A 45 26.85 8.56 13.41
C ASN A 45 25.98 9.73 12.92
N THR A 46 26.63 10.85 12.70
CA THR A 46 26.10 12.01 12.00
C THR A 46 26.07 11.73 10.50
N SER A 47 25.00 11.12 9.97
CA SER A 47 24.77 11.13 8.54
C SER A 47 23.68 12.16 8.24
N SER A 48 24.05 13.22 7.53
CA SER A 48 23.18 14.27 7.00
C SER A 48 22.39 13.77 5.79
N GLY A 49 21.46 12.82 6.02
CA GLY A 49 20.36 12.57 5.12
C GLY A 49 19.21 13.53 5.44
N PRO A 50 18.24 13.76 4.54
CA PRO A 50 17.10 14.59 4.86
C PRO A 50 16.42 14.04 6.11
N ALA A 51 16.51 14.78 7.22
CA ALA A 51 15.92 14.41 8.48
C ALA A 51 14.39 14.45 8.33
N PHE A 52 13.75 13.29 8.38
CA PHE A 52 12.31 13.26 8.58
C PHE A 52 12.00 13.98 9.90
N PRO A 53 11.01 14.86 9.94
CA PRO A 53 10.69 15.56 11.16
C PRO A 53 10.33 14.54 12.24
N VAL A 54 11.15 14.44 13.27
CA VAL A 54 10.87 13.66 14.47
C VAL A 54 9.91 14.52 15.29
N LEU A 55 8.62 14.24 15.18
CA LEU A 55 7.65 14.82 16.10
C LEU A 55 7.83 14.13 17.46
N ALA A 56 8.33 14.89 18.43
CA ALA A 56 8.90 14.40 19.68
C ALA A 56 7.95 13.63 20.62
N ASN A 57 6.66 13.47 20.28
CA ASN A 57 5.66 12.87 21.17
C ASN A 57 4.68 11.90 20.47
N TYR A 58 4.95 11.47 19.26
CA TYR A 58 4.07 10.53 18.57
C TYR A 58 4.68 9.13 18.52
N ALA A 59 3.96 8.15 19.05
CA ALA A 59 4.32 6.76 18.82
C ALA A 59 4.13 6.43 17.32
N PRO A 60 5.07 5.71 16.69
CA PRO A 60 4.89 5.28 15.31
C PRO A 60 3.65 4.38 15.17
N ALA A 61 3.11 4.25 13.97
CA ALA A 61 1.97 3.39 13.65
C ALA A 61 2.19 1.96 14.19
N PHE A 62 3.41 1.47 14.03
CA PHE A 62 3.91 0.18 14.56
C PHE A 62 5.45 0.21 14.53
N PRO A 63 6.15 -0.71 15.22
CA PRO A 63 7.60 -0.85 15.11
C PRO A 63 8.02 -1.09 13.65
N GLY A 64 8.96 -0.28 13.14
CA GLY A 64 9.40 -0.34 11.74
C GLY A 64 8.59 0.50 10.75
N ALA A 65 7.60 1.26 11.19
CA ALA A 65 6.93 2.27 10.35
C ALA A 65 7.90 3.42 10.01
N VAL A 66 8.02 3.76 8.72
CA VAL A 66 8.90 4.82 8.22
C VAL A 66 8.15 5.84 7.36
N GLY A 67 8.82 6.91 7.00
CA GLY A 67 8.32 7.91 6.06
C GLY A 67 7.24 8.83 6.62
N TYR A 68 6.55 9.49 5.72
CA TYR A 68 5.57 10.52 6.08
C TYR A 68 4.33 9.94 6.79
N GLY A 69 3.87 8.75 6.41
CA GLY A 69 2.72 8.08 7.02
C GLY A 69 3.03 7.36 8.34
N ARG A 70 4.30 7.36 8.80
CA ARG A 70 4.73 6.59 9.99
C ARG A 70 4.01 6.95 11.28
N ASN A 71 3.43 8.14 11.36
CA ASN A 71 2.72 8.64 12.54
C ASN A 71 1.20 8.44 12.44
N ALA A 72 0.72 7.67 11.46
CA ALA A 72 -0.70 7.31 11.41
C ALA A 72 -1.12 6.62 12.72
N ASP A 73 -2.12 7.14 13.38
CA ASP A 73 -2.62 6.58 14.63
C ASP A 73 -3.56 5.39 14.40
N GLY A 74 -4.14 5.30 13.24
CA GLY A 74 -5.19 4.32 13.00
C GLY A 74 -6.34 4.48 14.00
N ALA A 75 -6.88 3.37 14.45
CA ALA A 75 -7.94 3.39 15.45
C ALA A 75 -7.51 3.98 16.81
N ARG A 76 -6.21 4.07 17.09
CA ARG A 76 -5.70 4.72 18.32
C ARG A 76 -6.05 6.20 18.38
N GLY A 77 -6.19 6.86 17.22
CA GLY A 77 -6.58 8.27 17.10
C GLY A 77 -8.01 8.55 17.61
N SER A 78 -8.76 7.53 18.02
CA SER A 78 -10.13 7.67 18.49
C SER A 78 -10.31 7.16 19.92
N ASN A 79 -11.05 7.91 20.72
CA ASN A 79 -11.47 7.49 22.06
C ASN A 79 -12.61 6.44 22.03
N ASN A 80 -13.33 6.36 20.92
CA ASN A 80 -14.47 5.44 20.72
C ASN A 80 -14.09 4.25 19.82
N ARG A 81 -12.85 3.77 19.91
CA ARG A 81 -12.39 2.65 19.10
C ARG A 81 -13.06 1.34 19.48
N GLU A 82 -13.40 0.58 18.47
CA GLU A 82 -14.01 -0.75 18.60
C GLU A 82 -13.11 -1.81 17.94
N ILE A 83 -13.01 -2.99 18.54
CA ILE A 83 -12.43 -4.16 17.89
C ILE A 83 -13.54 -4.87 17.13
N TYR A 84 -13.38 -4.98 15.80
CA TYR A 84 -14.30 -5.73 14.96
C TYR A 84 -13.62 -6.99 14.43
N VAL A 85 -14.26 -8.14 14.65
CA VAL A 85 -13.75 -9.44 14.21
C VAL A 85 -14.48 -9.86 12.94
N VAL A 86 -13.73 -10.02 11.84
CA VAL A 86 -14.25 -10.59 10.60
C VAL A 86 -14.42 -12.10 10.78
N THR A 87 -15.64 -12.59 10.61
CA THR A 87 -16.02 -13.97 10.92
C THR A 87 -16.51 -14.77 9.72
N ASN A 88 -16.63 -14.15 8.55
CA ASN A 88 -16.99 -14.84 7.30
C ASN A 88 -16.34 -14.18 6.09
N LEU A 89 -16.37 -14.87 4.94
CA LEU A 89 -15.77 -14.46 3.68
C LEU A 89 -16.79 -13.82 2.71
N ASN A 90 -17.98 -13.50 3.17
CA ASN A 90 -19.01 -12.88 2.35
C ASN A 90 -18.59 -11.48 1.91
N ASN A 91 -19.00 -11.06 0.71
CA ASN A 91 -18.73 -9.69 0.24
C ASN A 91 -19.42 -8.62 1.11
N SER A 92 -20.55 -8.93 1.75
CA SER A 92 -21.30 -7.99 2.56
C SER A 92 -22.09 -8.67 3.69
N GLY A 93 -22.71 -7.87 4.54
CA GLY A 93 -23.50 -8.34 5.68
C GLY A 93 -22.66 -8.45 6.96
N ALA A 94 -23.33 -8.75 8.06
CA ALA A 94 -22.74 -8.82 9.39
C ALA A 94 -21.57 -9.82 9.43
N GLY A 95 -20.47 -9.43 10.05
CA GLY A 95 -19.25 -10.22 10.17
C GLY A 95 -18.38 -10.27 8.93
N SER A 96 -18.75 -9.61 7.82
CA SER A 96 -17.91 -9.49 6.64
C SER A 96 -16.84 -8.40 6.80
N LEU A 97 -15.80 -8.45 5.97
CA LEU A 97 -14.80 -7.38 5.91
C LEU A 97 -15.43 -6.03 5.52
N ARG A 98 -16.39 -6.02 4.57
CA ARG A 98 -17.06 -4.79 4.15
C ARG A 98 -17.83 -4.14 5.30
N ASP A 99 -18.48 -4.93 6.14
CA ASP A 99 -19.12 -4.43 7.35
C ASP A 99 -18.09 -3.91 8.36
N ALA A 100 -17.00 -4.64 8.53
CA ALA A 100 -15.88 -4.22 9.40
C ALA A 100 -15.34 -2.83 9.05
N VAL A 101 -15.09 -2.55 7.77
CA VAL A 101 -14.52 -1.26 7.32
C VAL A 101 -15.57 -0.20 6.99
N SER A 102 -16.86 -0.49 7.15
CA SER A 102 -17.95 0.45 6.84
C SER A 102 -18.01 1.64 7.79
N GLN A 103 -17.45 1.50 8.99
CA GLN A 103 -17.48 2.52 10.04
C GLN A 103 -16.07 2.90 10.49
N ALA A 104 -15.89 4.17 10.82
CA ALA A 104 -14.66 4.70 11.40
C ALA A 104 -14.35 4.10 12.79
N ASN A 105 -13.15 4.34 13.27
CA ASN A 105 -12.69 4.04 14.63
C ASN A 105 -12.61 2.55 14.96
N ARG A 106 -12.29 1.70 13.97
CA ARG A 106 -12.22 0.25 14.17
C ARG A 106 -10.82 -0.31 14.06
N ILE A 107 -10.51 -1.23 14.97
CA ILE A 107 -9.42 -2.19 14.83
C ILE A 107 -10.03 -3.45 14.23
N VAL A 108 -9.69 -3.76 12.98
CA VAL A 108 -10.23 -4.91 12.25
C VAL A 108 -9.26 -6.06 12.32
N VAL A 109 -9.73 -7.19 12.85
CA VAL A 109 -9.00 -8.45 12.96
C VAL A 109 -9.82 -9.59 12.35
N PHE A 110 -9.19 -10.73 12.08
CA PHE A 110 -9.81 -11.81 11.33
C PHE A 110 -9.80 -13.13 12.13
N ASN A 111 -10.92 -13.82 12.14
CA ASN A 111 -11.05 -15.18 12.67
C ASN A 111 -11.38 -16.21 11.56
N VAL A 112 -11.18 -15.83 10.32
CA VAL A 112 -11.36 -16.67 9.13
C VAL A 112 -10.19 -16.47 8.18
N SER A 113 -9.97 -17.44 7.29
CA SER A 113 -9.01 -17.35 6.19
C SER A 113 -9.66 -17.79 4.89
N GLY A 114 -9.16 -17.26 3.76
CA GLY A 114 -9.65 -17.61 2.44
C GLY A 114 -9.76 -16.40 1.52
N VAL A 115 -10.51 -16.58 0.44
CA VAL A 115 -10.71 -15.56 -0.59
C VAL A 115 -12.05 -14.85 -0.36
N ILE A 116 -12.00 -13.51 -0.33
CA ILE A 116 -13.21 -12.68 -0.34
C ILE A 116 -13.38 -12.13 -1.76
N ASP A 117 -14.40 -12.60 -2.47
CA ASP A 117 -14.78 -12.05 -3.77
C ASP A 117 -15.53 -10.73 -3.56
N LEU A 118 -14.94 -9.63 -3.99
CA LEU A 118 -15.54 -8.30 -3.88
C LEU A 118 -16.64 -8.04 -4.93
N ASN A 119 -16.92 -9.01 -5.80
CA ASN A 119 -17.99 -8.94 -6.79
C ASN A 119 -17.93 -7.66 -7.66
N LYS A 120 -16.72 -7.26 -8.07
CA LYS A 120 -16.43 -6.04 -8.86
C LYS A 120 -16.73 -4.73 -8.13
N GLU A 121 -16.92 -4.77 -6.84
CA GLU A 121 -17.19 -3.60 -6.02
C GLU A 121 -15.93 -3.03 -5.38
N VAL A 122 -16.01 -1.76 -4.98
CA VAL A 122 -14.97 -1.09 -4.23
C VAL A 122 -15.12 -1.37 -2.74
N LEU A 123 -14.06 -1.81 -2.10
CA LEU A 123 -13.95 -1.84 -0.64
C LEU A 123 -13.38 -0.51 -0.16
N VAL A 124 -14.18 0.27 0.57
CA VAL A 124 -13.82 1.65 1.00
C VAL A 124 -13.48 1.69 2.48
N PHE A 125 -12.25 2.11 2.77
CA PHE A 125 -11.81 2.38 4.15
C PHE A 125 -12.33 3.72 4.67
N LYS A 126 -12.39 3.84 6.00
CA LYS A 126 -12.86 5.03 6.72
C LYS A 126 -11.79 5.58 7.66
N ASP A 127 -12.08 6.71 8.29
CA ASP A 127 -11.19 7.36 9.24
C ASP A 127 -10.87 6.49 10.45
N ASN A 128 -9.68 6.66 10.98
CA ASN A 128 -9.25 6.01 12.23
C ASN A 128 -9.43 4.48 12.19
N GLN A 129 -8.95 3.84 11.14
CA GLN A 129 -8.99 2.38 11.05
C GLN A 129 -7.58 1.78 11.13
N THR A 130 -7.49 0.65 11.83
CA THR A 130 -6.32 -0.23 11.84
C THR A 130 -6.77 -1.61 11.37
N VAL A 131 -6.37 -1.99 10.16
CA VAL A 131 -6.81 -3.25 9.53
C VAL A 131 -5.63 -4.21 9.47
N LEU A 132 -5.73 -5.32 10.22
CA LEU A 132 -4.63 -6.24 10.51
C LEU A 132 -4.87 -7.60 9.86
N PHE A 133 -4.62 -7.72 8.55
CA PHE A 133 -4.82 -8.97 7.80
C PHE A 133 -3.95 -10.12 8.30
N GLN A 134 -2.80 -9.83 8.93
CA GLN A 134 -1.91 -10.84 9.52
C GLN A 134 -2.52 -11.57 10.72
N THR A 135 -3.67 -11.14 11.23
CA THR A 135 -4.37 -11.84 12.31
C THR A 135 -5.20 -13.01 11.81
N ALA A 136 -5.43 -13.09 10.49
CA ALA A 136 -6.15 -14.20 9.90
C ALA A 136 -5.41 -15.52 10.10
N PRO A 137 -6.12 -16.61 10.43
CA PRO A 137 -5.50 -17.93 10.58
C PRO A 137 -5.03 -18.51 9.23
N GLY A 138 -4.25 -19.58 9.28
CA GLY A 138 -3.82 -20.37 8.12
C GLY A 138 -3.13 -19.49 7.05
N ASP A 139 -3.58 -19.61 5.81
CA ASP A 139 -3.01 -18.89 4.67
C ASP A 139 -3.44 -17.41 4.58
N GLY A 140 -4.24 -16.94 5.53
CA GLY A 140 -4.66 -15.53 5.61
C GLY A 140 -5.82 -15.20 4.67
N ILE A 141 -6.01 -13.91 4.42
CA ILE A 141 -7.08 -13.38 3.56
C ILE A 141 -6.52 -12.89 2.24
N GLU A 142 -7.23 -13.21 1.15
CA GLU A 142 -7.04 -12.60 -0.15
C GLU A 142 -8.32 -11.91 -0.61
N LEU A 143 -8.20 -10.69 -1.10
CA LEU A 143 -9.28 -9.94 -1.74
C LEU A 143 -9.18 -10.14 -3.25
N TYR A 144 -10.27 -10.50 -3.87
CA TYR A 144 -10.32 -10.82 -5.30
C TYR A 144 -11.46 -10.06 -5.99
N ASN A 145 -11.30 -9.84 -7.31
CA ASN A 145 -12.36 -9.37 -8.21
C ASN A 145 -13.03 -8.06 -7.73
N GLY A 146 -12.21 -7.08 -7.45
CA GLY A 146 -12.64 -5.76 -7.01
C GLY A 146 -11.44 -4.82 -6.84
N ARG A 147 -11.60 -3.78 -6.07
CA ARG A 147 -10.52 -2.86 -5.73
C ARG A 147 -10.69 -2.30 -4.32
N THR A 148 -9.63 -1.72 -3.78
CA THR A 148 -9.69 -1.02 -2.50
C THR A 148 -9.55 0.48 -2.70
N SER A 149 -10.17 1.28 -1.84
CA SER A 149 -10.04 2.73 -1.85
C SER A 149 -9.95 3.28 -0.43
N SER A 150 -8.97 4.13 -0.21
CA SER A 150 -8.84 4.92 1.02
C SER A 150 -9.05 6.42 0.77
N THR A 151 -9.70 6.76 -0.32
CA THR A 151 -10.09 8.14 -0.62
C THR A 151 -10.95 8.73 0.49
N ASN A 152 -10.56 9.89 1.02
CA ASN A 152 -11.11 10.55 2.21
C ASN A 152 -10.87 9.84 3.55
N ALA A 153 -10.08 8.80 3.61
CA ALA A 153 -9.70 8.21 4.89
C ALA A 153 -8.53 8.99 5.51
N ASN A 154 -8.61 9.23 6.81
CA ASN A 154 -7.56 9.85 7.61
C ASN A 154 -7.18 8.91 8.76
N ASN A 155 -5.91 8.90 9.15
CA ASN A 155 -5.41 7.99 10.18
C ASN A 155 -5.69 6.51 9.87
N LEU A 156 -5.14 6.01 8.77
CA LEU A 156 -5.36 4.64 8.32
C LEU A 156 -4.08 3.80 8.40
N ILE A 157 -4.18 2.64 9.02
CA ILE A 157 -3.12 1.62 9.05
C ILE A 157 -3.66 0.36 8.39
N VAL A 158 -3.03 -0.09 7.29
CA VAL A 158 -3.36 -1.36 6.61
C VAL A 158 -2.12 -2.22 6.53
N ARG A 159 -2.19 -3.44 7.07
CA ARG A 159 -1.06 -4.35 7.06
C ARG A 159 -1.42 -5.73 6.51
N TYR A 160 -0.52 -6.27 5.70
CA TYR A 160 -0.58 -7.62 5.12
C TYR A 160 -1.80 -7.87 4.22
N MET A 161 -2.36 -6.83 3.62
CA MET A 161 -3.45 -6.97 2.66
C MET A 161 -2.95 -7.56 1.34
N ARG A 162 -3.70 -8.49 0.79
CA ARG A 162 -3.46 -9.05 -0.54
C ARG A 162 -4.65 -8.74 -1.44
N MET A 163 -4.45 -7.85 -2.41
CA MET A 163 -5.48 -7.47 -3.39
C MET A 163 -5.13 -8.02 -4.77
N ARG A 164 -6.05 -8.76 -5.36
CA ARG A 164 -5.98 -9.37 -6.69
C ARG A 164 -7.17 -8.87 -7.51
N THR A 165 -6.99 -7.72 -8.16
CA THR A 165 -8.09 -7.03 -8.87
C THR A 165 -8.63 -7.89 -10.00
N GLY A 166 -7.76 -8.36 -10.86
CA GLY A 166 -8.15 -9.16 -12.01
C GLY A 166 -8.92 -8.35 -13.06
N ARG A 167 -9.16 -8.98 -14.19
CA ARG A 167 -9.89 -8.38 -15.28
C ARG A 167 -11.40 -8.48 -15.02
N GLN A 168 -12.00 -7.39 -14.60
CA GLN A 168 -13.39 -7.36 -14.14
C GLN A 168 -14.43 -7.27 -15.26
N VAL A 169 -14.08 -6.68 -16.40
CA VAL A 169 -14.99 -6.52 -17.54
C VAL A 169 -14.23 -6.64 -18.86
N SER A 170 -14.93 -6.87 -19.94
CA SER A 170 -14.37 -6.98 -21.28
C SER A 170 -13.69 -5.68 -21.74
N GLY A 171 -12.41 -5.61 -21.60
CA GLY A 171 -11.54 -4.91 -22.55
C GLY A 171 -11.21 -3.44 -22.31
N SER A 172 -11.90 -2.66 -21.47
CA SER A 172 -11.67 -1.21 -21.42
C SER A 172 -11.64 -0.58 -20.03
N ASP A 173 -11.75 -1.35 -18.98
CA ASP A 173 -11.81 -0.76 -17.65
C ASP A 173 -10.40 -0.62 -17.09
N ASN A 174 -9.97 0.63 -17.00
CA ASN A 174 -8.77 0.99 -16.28
C ASN A 174 -9.11 1.02 -14.78
N ILE A 175 -8.64 0.04 -14.03
CA ILE A 175 -8.95 -0.15 -12.61
C ILE A 175 -7.67 -0.34 -11.82
N ASP A 176 -7.44 0.58 -10.88
CA ASP A 176 -6.38 0.43 -9.88
C ASP A 176 -6.73 -0.68 -8.89
N ALA A 177 -5.74 -1.44 -8.45
CA ALA A 177 -5.99 -2.42 -7.41
C ALA A 177 -6.21 -1.75 -6.04
N GLY A 178 -5.61 -0.60 -5.82
CA GLY A 178 -5.81 0.20 -4.62
C GLY A 178 -5.32 1.62 -4.77
N GLY A 179 -5.69 2.48 -3.81
CA GLY A 179 -5.21 3.85 -3.80
C GLY A 179 -6.10 4.85 -3.11
N ALA A 180 -5.72 6.12 -3.22
CA ALA A 180 -6.44 7.25 -2.67
C ALA A 180 -6.33 8.50 -3.55
N ALA A 181 -7.41 9.30 -3.60
CA ALA A 181 -7.41 10.62 -4.23
C ALA A 181 -7.20 11.76 -3.22
N TYR A 182 -7.64 11.61 -2.00
CA TYR A 182 -7.41 12.54 -0.87
C TYR A 182 -7.46 11.81 0.47
N GLY A 183 -7.04 12.52 1.51
CA GLY A 183 -6.90 11.98 2.86
C GLY A 183 -5.46 12.11 3.35
N HIS A 184 -5.22 11.74 4.59
CA HIS A 184 -3.90 11.91 5.16
C HIS A 184 -3.59 10.91 6.27
N ASP A 185 -2.29 10.84 6.66
CA ASP A 185 -1.81 9.96 7.71
C ASP A 185 -2.18 8.50 7.45
N GLN A 186 -1.76 7.98 6.29
CA GLN A 186 -2.05 6.60 5.89
C GLN A 186 -0.74 5.82 5.73
N ILE A 187 -0.74 4.58 6.20
CA ILE A 187 0.38 3.66 5.99
C ILE A 187 -0.08 2.26 5.56
N TYR A 188 0.53 1.78 4.48
CA TYR A 188 0.35 0.45 3.94
C TYR A 188 1.67 -0.31 4.09
N ASP A 189 1.61 -1.45 4.76
CA ASP A 189 2.81 -2.20 5.10
C ASP A 189 2.64 -3.70 4.84
N HIS A 190 3.63 -4.32 4.18
CA HIS A 190 3.60 -5.73 3.79
C HIS A 190 2.34 -6.10 2.97
N CYS A 191 1.88 -5.19 2.12
CA CYS A 191 0.73 -5.43 1.26
C CYS A 191 1.18 -5.98 -0.11
N SER A 192 0.25 -6.57 -0.85
CA SER A 192 0.44 -6.85 -2.27
C SER A 192 -0.76 -6.40 -3.08
N PHE A 193 -0.49 -5.61 -4.09
CA PHE A 193 -1.48 -5.11 -5.03
C PHE A 193 -1.10 -5.62 -6.42
N THR A 194 -1.91 -6.52 -6.96
CA THR A 194 -1.62 -7.12 -8.27
C THR A 194 -2.85 -7.20 -9.15
N TRP A 195 -2.59 -7.44 -10.43
CA TRP A 195 -3.60 -7.63 -11.45
C TRP A 195 -4.45 -6.37 -11.69
N GLY A 196 -3.93 -5.19 -11.38
CA GLY A 196 -4.53 -3.93 -11.81
C GLY A 196 -4.60 -3.86 -13.34
N THR A 197 -5.61 -3.23 -13.86
CA THR A 197 -5.77 -3.00 -15.29
C THR A 197 -5.46 -1.55 -15.68
N ASP A 198 -5.26 -0.71 -14.67
CA ASP A 198 -4.64 0.61 -14.72
C ASP A 198 -3.38 0.56 -13.84
N GLU A 199 -3.35 1.10 -12.66
CA GLU A 199 -2.24 0.95 -11.74
C GLU A 199 -2.47 -0.15 -10.71
N CYS A 200 -1.37 -0.70 -10.18
CA CYS A 200 -1.47 -1.56 -9.00
C CYS A 200 -1.79 -0.72 -7.74
N PHE A 201 -1.23 0.50 -7.63
CA PHE A 201 -1.54 1.39 -6.51
C PHE A 201 -1.40 2.86 -6.92
N SER A 202 -2.49 3.62 -6.81
CA SER A 202 -2.54 5.04 -7.20
C SER A 202 -2.70 5.98 -6.01
N LEU A 203 -1.84 6.98 -5.97
CA LEU A 203 -1.95 8.13 -5.08
C LEU A 203 -2.10 9.38 -5.95
N ASN A 204 -3.34 9.80 -6.20
CA ASN A 204 -3.65 10.86 -7.13
C ASN A 204 -4.67 11.83 -6.54
N ASN A 205 -4.22 13.00 -6.11
CA ASN A 205 -5.13 14.02 -5.59
C ASN A 205 -5.92 14.75 -6.67
N ASP A 206 -5.63 14.48 -7.94
CA ASP A 206 -6.31 15.07 -9.11
C ASP A 206 -6.49 16.59 -8.98
N LYS A 207 -5.49 17.26 -8.42
CA LYS A 207 -5.49 18.71 -8.15
C LYS A 207 -6.65 19.19 -7.26
N GLN A 208 -7.23 18.29 -6.49
CA GLN A 208 -8.31 18.63 -5.56
C GLN A 208 -7.77 19.43 -4.36
N PRO A 209 -8.55 20.40 -3.87
CA PRO A 209 -8.09 21.25 -2.76
C PRO A 209 -7.94 20.52 -1.43
N LYS A 210 -8.48 19.31 -1.30
CA LYS A 210 -8.44 18.53 -0.04
C LYS A 210 -7.07 17.94 0.28
N GLY A 211 -6.19 17.81 -0.72
CA GLY A 211 -4.86 17.25 -0.55
C GLY A 211 -4.80 15.75 -0.26
N LEU A 212 -3.64 15.17 -0.51
CA LEU A 212 -3.28 13.80 -0.18
C LEU A 212 -1.87 13.83 0.39
N TYR A 213 -1.70 13.68 1.71
CA TYR A 213 -0.41 13.91 2.35
C TYR A 213 -0.15 12.96 3.53
N ASN A 214 1.12 12.87 3.93
CA ASN A 214 1.57 11.95 4.98
C ASN A 214 1.22 10.49 4.67
N ILE A 215 1.55 10.03 3.48
CA ILE A 215 1.28 8.67 3.04
C ILE A 215 2.57 7.85 3.00
N THR A 216 2.53 6.63 3.45
CA THR A 216 3.62 5.66 3.26
C THR A 216 3.08 4.35 2.68
N LEU A 217 3.74 3.88 1.62
CA LEU A 217 3.66 2.51 1.11
C LEU A 217 5.01 1.86 1.30
N GLN A 218 5.10 0.83 2.14
CA GLN A 218 6.37 0.18 2.45
C GLN A 218 6.30 -1.34 2.42
N ASN A 219 7.46 -1.98 2.16
CA ASN A 219 7.65 -3.43 2.23
C ASN A 219 6.60 -4.23 1.42
N SER A 220 6.13 -3.69 0.30
CA SER A 220 4.97 -4.20 -0.42
C SER A 220 5.34 -4.64 -1.84
N ILE A 221 4.46 -5.40 -2.47
CA ILE A 221 4.60 -5.87 -3.85
C ILE A 221 3.53 -5.20 -4.70
N LEU A 222 3.96 -4.62 -5.83
CA LEU A 222 3.09 -4.02 -6.84
C LEU A 222 3.43 -4.65 -8.19
N GLY A 223 2.52 -5.46 -8.71
CA GLY A 223 2.93 -6.19 -9.90
C GLY A 223 1.88 -6.98 -10.63
N GLN A 224 2.37 -7.67 -11.65
CA GLN A 224 1.56 -8.54 -12.50
C GLN A 224 0.37 -7.79 -13.13
N GLY A 225 0.64 -6.66 -13.74
CA GLY A 225 -0.38 -5.87 -14.43
C GLY A 225 -1.06 -6.65 -15.56
N CYS A 226 -2.37 -6.49 -15.70
CA CYS A 226 -3.19 -7.34 -16.57
C CYS A 226 -3.47 -6.79 -17.97
N GLN A 227 -3.08 -5.58 -18.28
CA GLN A 227 -3.31 -4.96 -19.61
C GLN A 227 -2.19 -4.01 -20.02
N ASN A 228 -2.37 -3.39 -21.20
CA ASN A 228 -1.38 -2.48 -21.78
C ASN A 228 -1.15 -1.18 -20.99
N HIS A 229 -2.02 -0.81 -20.07
CA HIS A 229 -1.87 0.37 -19.22
C HIS A 229 -1.65 -0.01 -17.74
N SER A 230 -1.15 -1.20 -17.48
CA SER A 230 -1.00 -1.70 -16.11
C SER A 230 0.32 -1.26 -15.50
N CYS A 231 0.37 -0.01 -15.07
CA CYS A 231 1.53 0.53 -14.35
C CYS A 231 1.63 -0.02 -12.93
N GLY A 232 2.86 -0.09 -12.39
CA GLY A 232 3.06 -0.55 -11.02
C GLY A 232 2.49 0.42 -9.99
N GLY A 233 2.51 1.71 -10.30
CA GLY A 233 1.91 2.72 -9.44
C GLY A 233 1.93 4.12 -10.03
N LEU A 234 1.03 4.95 -9.56
CA LEU A 234 0.96 6.37 -9.85
C LEU A 234 1.13 7.16 -8.55
N VAL A 235 2.00 8.16 -8.55
CA VAL A 235 2.07 9.18 -7.51
C VAL A 235 1.95 10.53 -8.16
N GLN A 236 0.79 11.15 -8.05
CA GLN A 236 0.47 12.46 -8.60
C GLN A 236 -0.11 13.34 -7.50
N THR A 237 0.76 13.81 -6.64
CA THR A 237 0.44 14.69 -5.53
C THR A 237 1.15 16.04 -5.74
N SER A 238 0.82 17.04 -4.94
CA SER A 238 1.56 18.30 -4.96
C SER A 238 2.93 18.14 -4.29
N ASP A 239 3.86 19.02 -4.60
CA ASP A 239 5.20 19.07 -4.02
C ASP A 239 5.25 19.37 -2.51
N LYS A 240 4.10 19.71 -1.92
CA LYS A 240 3.92 19.95 -0.47
C LYS A 240 3.36 18.74 0.27
N GLU A 241 2.96 17.71 -0.47
CA GLU A 241 2.33 16.52 0.08
C GLU A 241 3.36 15.42 0.24
N GLY A 242 3.60 15.01 1.50
CA GLY A 242 4.58 13.98 1.81
C GLY A 242 4.07 12.58 1.44
N VAL A 243 4.72 11.95 0.46
CA VAL A 243 4.51 10.54 0.10
C VAL A 243 5.83 9.80 0.18
N THR A 244 5.82 8.64 0.80
CA THR A 244 6.97 7.73 0.89
C THR A 244 6.63 6.39 0.25
N VAL A 245 7.46 5.98 -0.70
CA VAL A 245 7.44 4.63 -1.30
C VAL A 245 8.77 3.97 -0.95
N PHE A 246 8.75 2.96 -0.05
CA PHE A 246 9.96 2.45 0.57
C PHE A 246 10.02 0.92 0.62
N ARG A 247 11.12 0.33 0.15
CA ARG A 247 11.34 -1.13 0.14
C ARG A 247 10.22 -1.92 -0.55
N ASN A 248 9.68 -1.41 -1.64
CA ASN A 248 8.67 -2.12 -2.40
C ASN A 248 9.29 -2.81 -3.60
N LEU A 249 8.69 -3.93 -3.99
CA LEU A 249 9.01 -4.64 -5.23
C LEU A 249 7.98 -4.28 -6.30
N PHE A 250 8.46 -3.72 -7.41
CA PHE A 250 7.68 -3.51 -8.62
C PHE A 250 8.08 -4.59 -9.62
N ILE A 251 7.15 -5.43 -10.05
CA ILE A 251 7.44 -6.60 -10.89
C ILE A 251 6.34 -6.84 -11.91
N ASP A 252 6.73 -7.18 -13.14
CA ASP A 252 5.82 -7.50 -14.24
C ASP A 252 4.74 -6.42 -14.47
N ASN A 253 5.13 -5.18 -14.39
CA ASN A 253 4.32 -4.02 -14.75
C ASN A 253 4.77 -3.49 -16.11
N LYS A 254 3.93 -2.65 -16.70
CA LYS A 254 4.25 -1.99 -17.97
C LYS A 254 4.99 -0.67 -17.74
#